data_af038ea9ec3e293f908c4679d28411af
#
_entry.id   af038ea9ec3e293f908c4679d28411af
#
_cell.length_a   1.000
_cell.length_b   1.000
_cell.length_c   1.000
_cell.angle_alpha   90.00
_cell.angle_beta   90.00
_cell.angle_gamma   90.00
#
_symmetry.space_group_name_H-M   'P 1'
#
loop_
_entity.id
_entity.type
_entity.pdbx_description
1 polymer ?
#
loop_
_entity_poly.entity_id
_entity_poly.type
_entity_poly.pdbx_seq_one_letter_code
_entity_poly.pdbx_strand_id
1 'polypeptide(L)'
;ETEPLYGNLLTGKSYTVNYTMGWTGDIFDENDVLGADKTTFGLTNGKRGNNASYTPWCSFGIVEGKDLEFIVHLDKPTQVSKVIFGSLFNPAMRILPAEGVAVEVSADGKQYTRIAEKALKHDYPETGRIAFTDSIEFEPAQATFLKVKIKNGGTLRNGVNFEKNNGPEIIPAELWIDEIEAY
;
A
#
# COMPACT_ATOMS: atom_id res chain seq x y z
N GLU A 1 11.74 -17.73 -5.84
CA GLU A 1 12.24 -16.51 -6.50
C GLU A 1 11.03 -15.83 -7.12
N THR A 2 10.77 -14.58 -6.74
CA THR A 2 9.74 -13.76 -7.38
C THR A 2 10.24 -13.36 -8.75
N GLU A 3 9.43 -13.53 -9.79
CA GLU A 3 9.78 -13.06 -11.12
C GLU A 3 10.03 -11.55 -11.10
N PRO A 4 11.02 -11.06 -11.88
CA PRO A 4 11.26 -9.63 -11.97
C PRO A 4 10.02 -8.91 -12.50
N LEU A 5 9.67 -7.79 -11.90
CA LEU A 5 8.53 -6.96 -12.31
C LEU A 5 8.93 -6.13 -13.53
N TYR A 6 8.94 -6.76 -14.70
CA TYR A 6 9.35 -6.12 -15.94
C TYR A 6 8.48 -4.92 -16.29
N GLY A 7 9.15 -3.80 -16.59
CA GLY A 7 8.49 -2.57 -16.99
C GLY A 7 7.92 -1.74 -15.81
N ASN A 8 8.07 -2.19 -14.56
CA ASN A 8 7.68 -1.38 -13.41
C ASN A 8 8.54 -0.12 -13.34
N LEU A 9 7.89 1.03 -13.47
CA LEU A 9 8.52 2.34 -13.46
C LEU A 9 9.05 2.75 -12.08
N LEU A 10 8.58 2.08 -11.01
CA LEU A 10 8.85 2.46 -9.62
C LEU A 10 10.00 1.68 -8.99
N THR A 11 10.44 0.58 -9.58
CA THR A 11 11.52 -0.25 -9.00
C THR A 11 12.78 0.59 -8.74
N GLY A 12 13.25 0.57 -7.50
CA GLY A 12 14.42 1.32 -7.05
C GLY A 12 14.19 2.82 -6.83
N LYS A 13 12.97 3.32 -7.05
CA LYS A 13 12.66 4.74 -6.83
C LYS A 13 12.49 5.05 -5.35
N SER A 14 12.97 6.21 -4.96
CA SER A 14 12.68 6.78 -3.66
C SER A 14 11.27 7.36 -3.63
N TYR A 15 10.63 7.27 -2.47
CA TYR A 15 9.26 7.72 -2.26
C TYR A 15 9.10 8.32 -0.86
N THR A 16 8.00 9.00 -0.65
CA THR A 16 7.53 9.43 0.67
C THR A 16 6.19 8.81 0.98
N VAL A 17 5.90 8.60 2.25
CA VAL A 17 4.60 8.18 2.76
C VAL A 17 4.19 9.08 3.92
N ASN A 18 2.88 9.22 4.13
CA ASN A 18 2.30 10.05 5.19
C ASN A 18 2.12 9.31 6.53
N TYR A 19 2.73 8.14 6.67
CA TYR A 19 2.65 7.31 7.88
C TYR A 19 4.00 6.77 8.30
N THR A 20 4.12 6.54 9.58
CA THR A 20 5.24 5.80 10.16
C THR A 20 5.11 4.32 9.83
N MET A 21 6.15 3.74 9.24
CA MET A 21 6.22 2.29 9.01
C MET A 21 6.60 1.59 10.31
N GLY A 22 5.75 0.68 10.77
CA GLY A 22 5.92 0.01 12.07
C GLY A 22 6.75 -1.27 12.04
N TRP A 23 6.74 -2.00 10.92
CA TRP A 23 7.30 -3.35 10.90
C TRP A 23 8.78 -3.45 10.49
N THR A 24 9.33 -2.49 9.84
CA THR A 24 10.73 -2.54 9.35
C THR A 24 11.78 -2.58 10.46
N GLY A 25 11.38 -2.47 11.71
CA GLY A 25 12.28 -2.28 12.84
C GLY A 25 12.81 -0.86 12.96
N ASP A 26 12.69 -0.10 11.91
CA ASP A 26 13.01 1.33 11.87
C ASP A 26 11.71 2.13 11.84
N ILE A 27 11.68 3.21 12.60
CA ILE A 27 10.57 4.16 12.58
C ILE A 27 10.97 5.27 11.62
N PHE A 28 10.23 5.40 10.52
CA PHE A 28 10.42 6.49 9.56
C PHE A 28 9.43 7.61 9.87
N ASP A 29 9.93 8.83 9.83
CA ASP A 29 9.07 10.02 9.85
C ASP A 29 8.29 10.09 8.53
N GLU A 30 7.09 10.69 8.55
CA GLU A 30 6.26 10.89 7.35
C GLU A 30 6.95 11.69 6.22
N ASN A 31 8.05 12.37 6.55
CA ASN A 31 8.86 13.13 5.59
C ASN A 31 10.12 12.39 5.12
N ASP A 32 10.38 11.20 5.64
CA ASP A 32 11.55 10.44 5.22
C ASP A 32 11.40 9.97 3.78
N VAL A 33 12.48 10.08 3.03
CA VAL A 33 12.55 9.57 1.68
C VAL A 33 13.05 8.14 1.72
N LEU A 34 12.23 7.23 1.28
CA LEU A 34 12.47 5.80 1.26
C LEU A 34 12.77 5.30 -0.15
N GLY A 35 13.39 4.16 -0.26
CA GLY A 35 13.66 3.53 -1.55
C GLY A 35 14.09 2.08 -1.42
N ALA A 36 14.11 1.37 -2.53
CA ALA A 36 14.32 -0.08 -2.59
C ALA A 36 15.65 -0.57 -1.99
N ASP A 37 16.65 0.26 -2.05
CA ASP A 37 18.02 -0.03 -1.59
C ASP A 37 18.24 0.25 -0.09
N LYS A 38 17.30 0.90 0.57
CA LYS A 38 17.41 1.29 1.99
C LYS A 38 16.81 0.29 2.95
N THR A 39 15.92 -0.58 2.48
CA THR A 39 15.24 -1.56 3.32
C THR A 39 14.78 -2.77 2.52
N THR A 40 14.82 -3.95 3.14
CA THR A 40 14.23 -5.18 2.57
C THR A 40 12.70 -5.14 2.54
N PHE A 41 12.09 -4.19 3.22
CA PHE A 41 10.64 -4.02 3.35
C PHE A 41 10.12 -2.81 2.57
N GLY A 42 10.87 -2.31 1.58
CA GLY A 42 10.46 -1.13 0.81
C GLY A 42 9.29 -1.43 -0.14
N LEU A 43 8.54 -0.38 -0.46
CA LEU A 43 7.40 -0.45 -1.39
C LEU A 43 7.81 -0.45 -2.87
N THR A 44 9.09 -0.28 -3.16
CA THR A 44 9.66 -0.20 -4.51
C THR A 44 10.87 -1.10 -4.70
N ASN A 45 10.97 -2.17 -3.93
CA ASN A 45 12.12 -3.09 -3.96
C ASN A 45 11.97 -4.24 -4.98
N GLY A 46 10.88 -4.28 -5.73
CA GLY A 46 10.61 -5.31 -6.73
C GLY A 46 10.14 -6.65 -6.13
N LYS A 47 9.69 -6.66 -4.88
CA LYS A 47 9.29 -7.89 -4.18
C LYS A 47 7.84 -7.82 -3.74
N ARG A 48 7.02 -8.66 -4.34
CA ARG A 48 5.63 -8.85 -3.89
C ARG A 48 5.57 -9.73 -2.64
N GLY A 49 4.57 -9.46 -1.82
CA GLY A 49 4.24 -10.27 -0.66
C GLY A 49 3.61 -11.61 -1.01
N ASN A 50 3.52 -12.47 -0.02
CA ASN A 50 2.86 -13.77 -0.12
C ASN A 50 2.16 -14.14 1.20
N ASN A 51 1.50 -15.28 1.20
CA ASN A 51 0.76 -15.77 2.37
C ASN A 51 1.66 -16.43 3.44
N ALA A 52 2.93 -16.68 3.15
CA ALA A 52 3.80 -17.49 4.00
C ALA A 52 4.78 -16.67 4.84
N SER A 53 5.12 -15.46 4.40
CA SER A 53 6.12 -14.62 5.06
C SER A 53 5.66 -13.17 5.23
N TYR A 54 6.07 -12.55 6.32
CA TYR A 54 5.87 -11.12 6.54
C TYR A 54 7.00 -10.26 5.95
N THR A 55 8.09 -10.88 5.54
CA THR A 55 9.32 -10.18 5.12
C THR A 55 9.10 -9.13 4.02
N PRO A 56 8.35 -9.38 2.94
CA PRO A 56 8.16 -8.36 1.91
C PRO A 56 7.05 -7.34 2.21
N TRP A 57 6.48 -7.36 3.39
CA TRP A 57 5.35 -6.50 3.76
C TRP A 57 5.80 -5.28 4.56
N CYS A 58 5.25 -4.13 4.21
CA CYS A 58 5.37 -2.90 5.00
C CYS A 58 4.10 -2.68 5.81
N SER A 59 4.23 -2.59 7.11
CA SER A 59 3.12 -2.30 8.01
C SER A 59 2.99 -0.80 8.23
N PHE A 60 1.79 -0.29 8.00
CA PHE A 60 1.40 1.06 8.35
C PHE A 60 0.42 0.96 9.50
N GLY A 61 0.79 1.36 10.67
CA GLY A 61 0.04 1.18 11.91
C GLY A 61 -1.48 1.37 11.85
N ILE A 62 -2.14 1.60 12.93
CA ILE A 62 -3.59 1.75 12.97
C ILE A 62 -3.97 3.08 12.31
N VAL A 63 -4.52 2.99 11.10
CA VAL A 63 -4.82 4.14 10.24
C VAL A 63 -6.30 4.46 10.30
N GLU A 64 -6.75 5.02 11.41
CA GLU A 64 -8.15 5.37 11.56
C GLU A 64 -8.54 6.54 10.65
N GLY A 65 -9.41 6.25 9.67
CA GLY A 65 -10.05 7.26 8.83
C GLY A 65 -9.15 8.03 7.88
N LYS A 66 -7.91 7.58 7.66
CA LYS A 66 -6.97 8.21 6.72
C LYS A 66 -6.46 7.22 5.69
N ASP A 67 -6.23 7.71 4.48
CA ASP A 67 -5.62 6.94 3.41
C ASP A 67 -4.10 6.96 3.53
N LEU A 68 -3.44 5.87 3.14
CA LEU A 68 -2.01 5.88 2.87
C LEU A 68 -1.77 6.73 1.64
N GLU A 69 -0.91 7.72 1.73
CA GLU A 69 -0.44 8.51 0.59
C GLU A 69 1.02 8.16 0.29
N PHE A 70 1.22 7.51 -0.84
CA PHE A 70 2.52 7.20 -1.40
C PHE A 70 2.81 8.18 -2.53
N ILE A 71 3.97 8.86 -2.48
CA ILE A 71 4.38 9.82 -3.49
C ILE A 71 5.76 9.45 -4.00
N VAL A 72 5.89 9.31 -5.31
CA VAL A 72 7.16 9.03 -5.97
C VAL A 72 7.48 10.08 -7.02
N HIS A 73 8.74 10.49 -7.10
CA HIS A 73 9.27 11.35 -8.15
C HIS A 73 9.85 10.50 -9.27
N LEU A 74 9.33 10.65 -10.47
CA LEU A 74 9.72 9.86 -11.66
C LEU A 74 10.92 10.48 -12.42
N ASP A 75 11.51 11.55 -11.88
CA ASP A 75 12.66 12.30 -12.42
C ASP A 75 12.37 13.11 -13.68
N LYS A 76 11.49 12.67 -14.52
CA LYS A 76 11.04 13.32 -15.76
C LYS A 76 9.59 13.01 -16.05
N PRO A 77 8.91 13.79 -16.88
CA PRO A 77 7.58 13.46 -17.34
C PRO A 77 7.54 12.05 -17.94
N THR A 78 6.75 11.18 -17.36
CA THR A 78 6.65 9.77 -17.71
C THR A 78 5.19 9.41 -17.89
N GLN A 79 4.87 8.67 -18.95
CA GLN A 79 3.52 8.18 -19.18
C GLN A 79 3.21 7.02 -18.26
N VAL A 80 2.09 7.10 -17.56
CA VAL A 80 1.56 6.05 -16.68
C VAL A 80 0.13 5.73 -17.07
N SER A 81 -0.26 4.46 -16.97
CA SER A 81 -1.62 3.99 -17.32
C SER A 81 -2.16 2.92 -16.36
N LYS A 82 -1.34 2.46 -15.43
CA LYS A 82 -1.71 1.37 -14.51
C LYS A 82 -0.92 1.45 -13.22
N VAL A 83 -1.59 1.17 -12.11
CA VAL A 83 -0.96 0.96 -10.81
C VAL A 83 -1.40 -0.41 -10.28
N ILE A 84 -0.45 -1.16 -9.70
CA ILE A 84 -0.68 -2.44 -9.04
C ILE A 84 -0.08 -2.37 -7.65
N PHE A 85 -0.76 -2.96 -6.67
CA PHE A 85 -0.20 -3.14 -5.32
C PHE A 85 -0.82 -4.36 -4.64
N GLY A 86 -0.12 -4.89 -3.65
CA GLY A 86 -0.64 -5.95 -2.80
C GLY A 86 -1.05 -5.44 -1.44
N SER A 87 -2.13 -5.98 -0.87
CA SER A 87 -2.52 -5.78 0.51
C SER A 87 -2.81 -7.10 1.21
N LEU A 88 -2.49 -7.17 2.51
CA LEU A 88 -2.59 -8.38 3.29
C LEU A 88 -3.92 -8.44 4.05
N PHE A 89 -4.52 -9.62 4.10
CA PHE A 89 -5.58 -9.98 5.03
C PHE A 89 -5.03 -10.91 6.11
N ASN A 90 -5.16 -10.54 7.35
CA ASN A 90 -4.93 -11.39 8.51
C ASN A 90 -5.65 -10.82 9.73
N PRO A 91 -6.92 -11.19 9.96
CA PRO A 91 -7.72 -10.59 11.03
C PRO A 91 -7.18 -10.87 12.43
N ALA A 92 -6.49 -12.00 12.64
CA ALA A 92 -5.85 -12.31 13.91
C ALA A 92 -4.76 -11.29 14.31
N MET A 93 -4.19 -10.60 13.32
CA MET A 93 -3.22 -9.52 13.52
C MET A 93 -3.80 -8.12 13.27
N ARG A 94 -5.10 -7.98 13.18
CA ARG A 94 -5.81 -6.72 12.88
C ARG A 94 -5.53 -6.16 11.49
N ILE A 95 -5.22 -7.00 10.52
CA ILE A 95 -4.88 -6.60 9.17
C ILE A 95 -6.05 -6.87 8.24
N LEU A 96 -6.56 -5.82 7.59
CA LEU A 96 -7.56 -5.92 6.53
C LEU A 96 -6.98 -5.47 5.19
N PRO A 97 -7.45 -6.04 4.08
CA PRO A 97 -7.03 -5.59 2.76
C PRO A 97 -7.55 -4.18 2.47
N ALA A 98 -6.92 -3.52 1.51
CA ALA A 98 -7.31 -2.18 1.08
C ALA A 98 -8.76 -2.15 0.55
N GLU A 99 -9.50 -1.09 0.86
CA GLU A 99 -10.88 -0.89 0.38
C GLU A 99 -10.99 0.00 -0.85
N GLY A 100 -9.92 0.67 -1.23
CA GLY A 100 -9.93 1.55 -2.37
C GLY A 100 -8.55 2.03 -2.76
N VAL A 101 -8.45 2.56 -3.95
CA VAL A 101 -7.24 3.18 -4.49
C VAL A 101 -7.62 4.39 -5.33
N ALA A 102 -6.83 5.45 -5.22
CA ALA A 102 -6.90 6.61 -6.09
C ALA A 102 -5.51 6.96 -6.61
N VAL A 103 -5.45 7.45 -7.85
CA VAL A 103 -4.20 7.84 -8.51
C VAL A 103 -4.28 9.31 -8.85
N GLU A 104 -3.27 10.05 -8.47
CA GLU A 104 -3.11 11.46 -8.75
C GLU A 104 -1.75 11.71 -9.39
N VAL A 105 -1.69 12.63 -10.33
CA VAL A 105 -0.48 13.02 -11.05
C VAL A 105 -0.17 14.48 -10.86
N SER A 106 1.11 14.83 -10.91
CA SER A 106 1.57 16.22 -10.83
C SER A 106 2.80 16.43 -11.69
N ALA A 107 2.92 17.62 -12.25
CA ALA A 107 4.11 18.06 -12.96
C ALA A 107 5.17 18.69 -12.05
N ASP A 108 4.75 19.27 -10.93
CA ASP A 108 5.58 20.12 -10.06
C ASP A 108 5.71 19.59 -8.61
N GLY A 109 4.99 18.50 -8.30
CA GLY A 109 4.94 17.94 -6.95
C GLY A 109 4.14 18.77 -5.93
N LYS A 110 3.45 19.81 -6.37
CA LYS A 110 2.66 20.72 -5.51
C LYS A 110 1.18 20.62 -5.79
N GLN A 111 0.82 20.66 -7.06
CA GLN A 111 -0.57 20.54 -7.49
C GLN A 111 -0.79 19.16 -8.10
N TYR A 112 -1.75 18.43 -7.55
CA TYR A 112 -2.10 17.08 -7.98
C TYR A 112 -3.49 17.08 -8.61
N THR A 113 -3.62 16.33 -9.70
CA THR A 113 -4.89 16.06 -10.35
C THR A 113 -5.22 14.59 -10.20
N ARG A 114 -6.40 14.29 -9.66
CA ARG A 114 -6.90 12.91 -9.60
C ARG A 114 -7.31 12.46 -10.99
N ILE A 115 -6.74 11.35 -11.44
CA ILE A 115 -7.00 10.77 -12.76
C ILE A 115 -7.77 9.46 -12.71
N ALA A 116 -7.75 8.77 -11.58
CA ALA A 116 -8.48 7.52 -11.40
C ALA A 116 -8.81 7.27 -9.94
N GLU A 117 -9.92 6.57 -9.70
CA GLU A 117 -10.34 6.10 -8.38
C GLU A 117 -11.14 4.81 -8.53
N LYS A 118 -10.92 3.85 -7.63
CA LYS A 118 -11.59 2.56 -7.66
C LYS A 118 -11.84 2.07 -6.25
N ALA A 119 -13.09 1.69 -5.96
CA ALA A 119 -13.41 0.91 -4.78
C ALA A 119 -12.97 -0.55 -4.97
N LEU A 120 -12.35 -1.12 -3.95
CA LEU A 120 -11.90 -2.50 -3.95
C LEU A 120 -12.83 -3.34 -3.07
N LYS A 121 -13.17 -4.51 -3.55
CA LYS A 121 -13.97 -5.49 -2.81
C LYS A 121 -13.23 -6.81 -2.81
N HIS A 122 -13.08 -7.37 -1.64
CA HIS A 122 -12.42 -8.66 -1.46
C HIS A 122 -13.36 -9.62 -0.74
N ASP A 123 -13.43 -10.84 -1.26
CA ASP A 123 -14.09 -11.94 -0.58
C ASP A 123 -13.04 -12.66 0.26
N TYR A 124 -13.22 -12.67 1.57
CA TYR A 124 -12.31 -13.36 2.49
C TYR A 124 -13.08 -14.05 3.61
N PRO A 125 -12.54 -15.17 4.13
CA PRO A 125 -13.14 -15.90 5.25
C PRO A 125 -13.01 -15.10 6.56
N GLU A 126 -13.63 -15.58 7.62
CA GLU A 126 -13.50 -15.00 8.96
C GLU A 126 -12.09 -15.13 9.53
N THR A 127 -11.32 -16.11 9.05
CA THR A 127 -9.97 -16.43 9.55
C THR A 127 -9.02 -16.70 8.40
N GLY A 128 -7.74 -16.62 8.70
CA GLY A 128 -6.70 -17.00 7.77
C GLY A 128 -5.83 -15.83 7.36
N ARG A 129 -5.00 -16.06 6.36
CA ARG A 129 -4.05 -15.10 5.84
C ARG A 129 -4.06 -15.15 4.31
N ILE A 130 -4.34 -14.05 3.68
CA ILE A 130 -4.47 -13.95 2.23
C ILE A 130 -3.72 -12.70 1.75
N ALA A 131 -2.86 -12.87 0.75
CA ALA A 131 -2.27 -11.77 0.01
C ALA A 131 -3.17 -11.46 -1.19
N PHE A 132 -3.74 -10.26 -1.22
CA PHE A 132 -4.51 -9.76 -2.36
C PHE A 132 -3.63 -8.89 -3.23
N THR A 133 -3.80 -8.99 -4.54
CA THR A 133 -3.18 -8.10 -5.51
C THR A 133 -4.27 -7.34 -6.25
N ASP A 134 -4.22 -6.03 -6.20
CA ASP A 134 -5.19 -5.15 -6.82
C ASP A 134 -4.54 -4.28 -7.89
N SER A 135 -5.33 -3.90 -8.89
CA SER A 135 -4.90 -3.00 -9.94
C SER A 135 -5.95 -1.96 -10.29
N ILE A 136 -5.49 -0.81 -10.72
CA ILE A 136 -6.30 0.23 -11.33
C ILE A 136 -5.68 0.64 -12.65
N GLU A 137 -6.47 0.58 -13.72
CA GLU A 137 -6.10 1.01 -15.06
C GLU A 137 -6.83 2.32 -15.39
N PHE A 138 -6.18 3.18 -16.14
CA PHE A 138 -6.70 4.48 -16.53
C PHE A 138 -6.12 4.94 -17.87
N GLU A 139 -6.73 5.94 -18.47
CA GLU A 139 -6.20 6.56 -19.69
C GLU A 139 -4.78 7.07 -19.44
N PRO A 140 -3.84 6.82 -20.35
CA PRO A 140 -2.46 7.23 -20.19
C PRO A 140 -2.31 8.71 -19.83
N ALA A 141 -1.60 9.00 -18.77
CA ALA A 141 -1.37 10.33 -18.26
C ALA A 141 0.11 10.59 -18.02
N GLN A 142 0.56 11.82 -18.22
CA GLN A 142 1.92 12.25 -17.93
C GLN A 142 2.07 12.60 -16.45
N ALA A 143 3.06 12.02 -15.80
CA ALA A 143 3.40 12.29 -14.41
C ALA A 143 4.90 12.53 -14.24
N THR A 144 5.27 13.60 -13.58
CA THR A 144 6.61 13.78 -12.99
C THR A 144 6.59 13.32 -11.55
N PHE A 145 5.47 13.54 -10.87
CA PHE A 145 5.16 13.00 -9.55
C PHE A 145 3.90 12.16 -9.65
N LEU A 146 3.96 10.95 -9.10
CA LEU A 146 2.83 10.05 -8.99
C LEU A 146 2.45 9.90 -7.52
N LYS A 147 1.17 10.13 -7.20
CA LYS A 147 0.61 9.88 -5.88
C LYS A 147 -0.38 8.74 -5.96
N VAL A 148 -0.17 7.72 -5.14
CA VAL A 148 -1.10 6.61 -4.97
C VAL A 148 -1.67 6.70 -3.56
N LYS A 149 -3.00 6.81 -3.48
CA LYS A 149 -3.74 6.84 -2.21
C LYS A 149 -4.41 5.50 -2.03
N ILE A 150 -4.10 4.81 -0.95
CA ILE A 150 -4.65 3.49 -0.65
C ILE A 150 -5.50 3.62 0.62
N LYS A 151 -6.79 3.31 0.46
CA LYS A 151 -7.74 3.36 1.56
C LYS A 151 -7.63 2.09 2.39
N ASN A 152 -7.51 2.25 3.71
CA ASN A 152 -7.46 1.09 4.59
C ASN A 152 -8.81 0.36 4.68
N GLY A 153 -8.78 -0.88 5.17
CA GLY A 153 -9.94 -1.75 5.32
C GLY A 153 -10.90 -1.36 6.46
N GLY A 154 -10.73 -0.18 7.06
CA GLY A 154 -11.62 0.36 8.07
C GLY A 154 -11.43 -0.28 9.44
N THR A 155 -12.46 -0.92 9.97
CA THR A 155 -12.49 -1.44 11.34
C THR A 155 -12.86 -2.91 11.38
N LEU A 156 -12.34 -3.60 12.38
CA LEU A 156 -12.71 -4.97 12.72
C LEU A 156 -13.66 -4.95 13.91
N ARG A 157 -14.70 -5.78 13.88
CA ARG A 157 -15.48 -6.06 15.07
C ARG A 157 -14.75 -7.09 15.92
N ASN A 158 -14.71 -6.84 17.21
CA ASN A 158 -14.25 -7.79 18.20
C ASN A 158 -15.08 -9.08 18.09
N GLY A 159 -14.42 -10.22 18.00
CA GLY A 159 -15.06 -11.53 17.84
C GLY A 159 -14.72 -12.25 16.54
N VAL A 160 -14.17 -11.58 15.55
CA VAL A 160 -13.54 -12.25 14.40
C VAL A 160 -12.09 -12.56 14.78
N ASN A 161 -11.93 -13.65 15.55
CA ASN A 161 -10.64 -14.21 16.00
C ASN A 161 -9.67 -13.28 16.74
N PHE A 162 -10.14 -12.17 17.29
CA PHE A 162 -9.41 -11.55 18.37
C PHE A 162 -9.63 -12.39 19.61
N GLU A 163 -8.63 -13.16 19.94
CA GLU A 163 -8.63 -13.87 21.21
C GLU A 163 -8.99 -12.92 22.34
N LYS A 164 -10.13 -13.19 22.95
CA LYS A 164 -10.40 -12.89 24.37
C LYS A 164 -10.53 -11.43 24.80
N ASN A 165 -10.77 -10.48 23.96
CA ASN A 165 -11.21 -9.20 24.44
C ASN A 165 -12.73 -9.22 24.60
N ASN A 166 -13.19 -9.13 25.82
CA ASN A 166 -14.56 -9.28 26.29
C ASN A 166 -15.45 -8.10 25.91
N GLY A 167 -15.73 -7.90 24.63
CA GLY A 167 -16.66 -6.85 24.29
C GLY A 167 -16.82 -6.61 22.78
N PRO A 168 -17.87 -5.89 22.38
CA PRO A 168 -18.14 -5.55 20.98
C PRO A 168 -17.33 -4.33 20.51
N GLU A 169 -16.07 -4.24 20.84
CA GLU A 169 -15.24 -3.12 20.45
C GLU A 169 -14.97 -3.15 18.94
N ILE A 170 -15.08 -2.00 18.33
CA ILE A 170 -14.66 -1.76 16.96
C ILE A 170 -13.20 -1.31 17.01
N ILE A 171 -12.32 -2.04 16.33
CA ILE A 171 -10.89 -1.79 16.36
C ILE A 171 -10.44 -1.37 14.95
N PRO A 172 -9.70 -0.25 14.81
CA PRO A 172 -9.11 0.12 13.53
C PRO A 172 -8.19 -0.96 13.00
N ALA A 173 -8.29 -1.24 11.70
CA ALA A 173 -7.43 -2.19 11.03
C ALA A 173 -6.08 -1.59 10.68
N GLU A 174 -5.04 -2.40 10.71
CA GLU A 174 -3.75 -2.07 10.12
C GLU A 174 -3.78 -2.30 8.61
N LEU A 175 -3.02 -1.48 7.88
CA LEU A 175 -2.78 -1.65 6.45
C LEU A 175 -1.36 -2.19 6.25
N TRP A 176 -1.26 -3.30 5.53
CA TRP A 176 0.02 -3.91 5.16
C TRP A 176 0.11 -3.99 3.64
N ILE A 177 1.11 -3.35 3.07
CA ILE A 177 1.36 -3.25 1.63
C ILE A 177 2.70 -3.89 1.30
N ASP A 178 2.77 -4.61 0.20
CA ASP A 178 4.01 -5.25 -0.26
C ASP A 178 4.83 -4.37 -1.21
N GLU A 179 4.32 -4.18 -2.40
CA GLU A 179 4.96 -3.45 -3.48
C GLU A 179 3.94 -2.54 -4.14
N ILE A 180 4.37 -1.37 -4.56
CA ILE A 180 3.57 -0.47 -5.40
C ILE A 180 4.26 -0.37 -6.76
N GLU A 181 3.53 -0.71 -7.80
CA GLU A 181 4.01 -0.76 -9.17
C GLU A 181 3.25 0.24 -10.03
N ALA A 182 3.92 0.80 -11.03
CA ALA A 182 3.29 1.63 -12.06
C ALA A 182 3.81 1.26 -13.45
N TYR A 183 2.95 1.34 -14.44
CA TYR A 183 3.20 0.99 -15.83
C TYR A 183 2.61 2.03 -16.78
#